data_66e3f97ed00647947c3e9da4c239779a
#
_entry.id   66e3f97ed00647947c3e9da4c239779a
#
_cell.length_a   1.000
_cell.length_b   1.000
_cell.length_c   1.000
_cell.angle_alpha   90.00
_cell.angle_beta   90.00
_cell.angle_gamma   90.00
#
_symmetry.space_group_name_H-M   'P 1'
#
loop_
_entity.id
_entity.type
_entity.pdbx_description
1 polymer ?
#
loop_
_entity_poly.entity_id
_entity_poly.type
_entity_poly.pdbx_seq_one_letter_code
_entity_poly.pdbx_strand_id
1 'polypeptide(L)'
;MAESSIPVDLLNPGQVFACLGLLEIADKLLGNAQGAFDWRNGGDIRFRFRASGNKCPVRSAIEFFQGATVSSISPLRDTLSTDGWNVETTQLDSNEDAFPFPIPDSPATLPVRLTFGARQLEILHWGDDIRTSGRDNVKFWAGAGGYPGGALARDALALIKVMSPETALNPLNAPARQSSSFGFDWRRNYVPLDIGFSLNAHSGDRFCTIGYPLVEMLAAIGLTHARPKRITKLKFHYGIVSTGELLDPIFHRAALGAVPLPFPRRVFQMNLGWPGKEGQARCITTVEELSLS
;
A
#
# COMPACT_ATOMS: atom_id res chain seq x y z
N MET A 1 -15.86 -0.88 -21.68
CA MET A 1 -14.91 -1.18 -20.58
C MET A 1 -13.51 -0.92 -21.09
N ALA A 2 -12.70 -0.22 -20.30
CA ALA A 2 -11.28 0.00 -20.61
C ALA A 2 -10.43 -1.05 -19.88
N GLU A 3 -9.44 -1.59 -20.57
CA GLU A 3 -8.52 -2.60 -20.03
C GLU A 3 -7.10 -2.03 -19.94
N SER A 4 -6.36 -2.48 -18.94
CA SER A 4 -4.94 -2.19 -18.74
C SER A 4 -4.19 -3.45 -18.39
N SER A 5 -2.91 -3.49 -18.76
CA SER A 5 -2.01 -4.58 -18.45
C SER A 5 -0.65 -4.00 -18.05
N ILE A 6 -0.22 -4.29 -16.85
CA ILE A 6 1.02 -3.74 -16.27
C ILE A 6 1.97 -4.87 -15.86
N PRO A 7 3.28 -4.72 -16.04
CA PRO A 7 4.24 -5.69 -15.53
C PRO A 7 4.25 -5.68 -14.00
N VAL A 8 4.45 -6.85 -13.39
CA VAL A 8 4.48 -7.02 -11.94
C VAL A 8 5.53 -8.03 -11.51
N ASP A 9 6.28 -7.70 -10.49
CA ASP A 9 7.17 -8.63 -9.80
C ASP A 9 6.42 -9.27 -8.63
N LEU A 10 6.14 -10.58 -8.73
CA LEU A 10 5.42 -11.32 -7.69
C LEU A 10 6.22 -11.52 -6.41
N LEU A 11 7.55 -11.43 -6.49
CA LEU A 11 8.44 -11.47 -5.34
C LEU A 11 8.59 -10.10 -4.64
N ASN A 12 7.94 -9.06 -5.19
CA ASN A 12 7.80 -7.78 -4.51
C ASN A 12 6.39 -7.64 -3.93
N PRO A 13 6.19 -7.90 -2.62
CA PRO A 13 4.86 -7.82 -2.01
C PRO A 13 4.19 -6.46 -2.23
N GLY A 14 4.97 -5.37 -2.19
CA GLY A 14 4.47 -4.02 -2.44
C GLY A 14 3.79 -3.90 -3.81
N GLN A 15 4.36 -4.51 -4.85
CA GLN A 15 3.74 -4.51 -6.18
C GLN A 15 2.46 -5.36 -6.23
N VAL A 16 2.44 -6.51 -5.56
CA VAL A 16 1.22 -7.35 -5.49
C VAL A 16 0.10 -6.62 -4.75
N PHE A 17 0.41 -5.98 -3.61
CA PHE A 17 -0.55 -5.16 -2.87
C PHE A 17 -1.02 -3.96 -3.69
N ALA A 18 -0.11 -3.34 -4.47
CA ALA A 18 -0.44 -2.24 -5.37
C ALA A 18 -1.37 -2.67 -6.51
N CYS A 19 -1.24 -3.89 -7.03
CA CYS A 19 -2.20 -4.44 -8.02
C CYS A 19 -3.62 -4.52 -7.45
N LEU A 20 -3.77 -5.00 -6.19
CA LEU A 20 -5.06 -4.96 -5.51
C LEU A 20 -5.54 -3.51 -5.34
N GLY A 21 -4.66 -2.60 -4.90
CA GLY A 21 -5.00 -1.19 -4.75
C GLY A 21 -5.46 -0.53 -6.06
N LEU A 22 -4.82 -0.85 -7.18
CA LEU A 22 -5.28 -0.40 -8.50
C LEU A 22 -6.69 -0.90 -8.84
N LEU A 23 -6.96 -2.16 -8.51
CA LEU A 23 -8.28 -2.77 -8.74
C LEU A 23 -9.35 -2.08 -7.87
N GLU A 24 -9.06 -1.85 -6.58
CA GLU A 24 -9.97 -1.18 -5.66
C GLU A 24 -10.24 0.28 -6.05
N ILE A 25 -9.20 1.02 -6.44
CA ILE A 25 -9.36 2.39 -6.95
C ILE A 25 -10.18 2.40 -8.24
N ALA A 26 -9.88 1.49 -9.17
CA ALA A 26 -10.61 1.41 -10.43
C ALA A 26 -12.10 1.11 -10.20
N ASP A 27 -12.41 0.20 -9.25
CA ASP A 27 -13.78 -0.10 -8.87
C ASP A 27 -14.48 1.11 -8.25
N LYS A 28 -13.83 1.80 -7.33
CA LYS A 28 -14.37 2.99 -6.67
C LYS A 28 -14.57 4.18 -7.62
N LEU A 29 -13.65 4.39 -8.55
CA LEU A 29 -13.69 5.55 -9.46
C LEU A 29 -14.52 5.32 -10.72
N LEU A 30 -14.54 4.11 -11.25
CA LEU A 30 -15.10 3.76 -12.55
C LEU A 30 -16.21 2.71 -12.47
N GLY A 31 -16.18 1.85 -11.45
CA GLY A 31 -17.12 0.74 -11.23
C GLY A 31 -16.81 -0.53 -12.02
N ASN A 32 -17.31 -1.65 -11.52
CA ASN A 32 -17.21 -2.98 -12.14
C ASN A 32 -15.78 -3.38 -12.51
N ALA A 33 -14.83 -3.14 -11.62
CA ALA A 33 -13.45 -3.52 -11.84
C ALA A 33 -13.28 -5.03 -11.69
N GLN A 34 -12.49 -5.62 -12.59
CA GLN A 34 -12.08 -7.02 -12.58
C GLN A 34 -10.61 -7.13 -12.93
N GLY A 35 -9.89 -8.10 -12.34
CA GLY A 35 -8.46 -8.26 -12.55
C GLY A 35 -8.03 -9.72 -12.67
N ALA A 36 -6.80 -9.94 -13.15
CA ALA A 36 -6.15 -11.23 -13.17
C ALA A 36 -4.63 -11.07 -13.19
N PHE A 37 -3.94 -11.91 -12.44
CA PHE A 37 -2.51 -12.11 -12.63
C PHE A 37 -2.29 -13.08 -13.78
N ASP A 38 -1.42 -12.76 -14.71
CA ASP A 38 -1.00 -13.63 -15.80
C ASP A 38 0.50 -13.94 -15.63
N TRP A 39 0.78 -15.19 -15.22
CA TRP A 39 2.14 -15.70 -15.02
C TRP A 39 2.48 -16.87 -15.96
N ARG A 40 1.68 -17.09 -17.02
CA ARG A 40 1.93 -18.17 -17.97
C ARG A 40 3.25 -17.98 -18.72
N ASN A 41 3.65 -16.73 -18.95
CA ASN A 41 4.97 -16.38 -19.41
C ASN A 41 5.83 -15.93 -18.21
N GLY A 42 6.67 -16.81 -17.68
CA GLY A 42 7.50 -16.52 -16.50
C GLY A 42 8.49 -15.36 -16.67
N GLY A 43 8.81 -14.98 -17.91
CA GLY A 43 9.66 -13.82 -18.20
C GLY A 43 8.90 -12.49 -18.32
N ASP A 44 7.57 -12.51 -18.42
CA ASP A 44 6.72 -11.31 -18.51
C ASP A 44 5.43 -11.53 -17.72
N ILE A 45 5.54 -11.46 -16.41
CA ILE A 45 4.39 -11.59 -15.52
C ILE A 45 3.64 -10.25 -15.49
N ARG A 46 2.32 -10.31 -15.68
CA ARG A 46 1.49 -9.13 -15.80
C ARG A 46 0.27 -9.18 -14.89
N PHE A 47 -0.18 -8.02 -14.45
CA PHE A 47 -1.49 -7.83 -13.88
C PHE A 47 -2.38 -7.15 -14.92
N ARG A 48 -3.42 -7.87 -15.33
CA ARG A 48 -4.44 -7.39 -16.27
C ARG A 48 -5.69 -7.01 -15.51
N PHE A 49 -6.29 -5.87 -15.83
CA PHE A 49 -7.54 -5.47 -15.20
C PHE A 49 -8.33 -4.54 -16.11
N ARG A 50 -9.64 -4.50 -15.89
CA ARG A 50 -10.59 -3.66 -16.60
C ARG A 50 -11.55 -2.98 -15.64
N ALA A 51 -12.15 -1.88 -16.07
CA ALA A 51 -13.21 -1.18 -15.35
C ALA A 51 -14.20 -0.57 -16.33
N SER A 52 -15.31 -0.06 -15.83
CA SER A 52 -16.34 0.60 -16.65
C SER A 52 -15.80 1.86 -17.34
N GLY A 53 -16.45 2.24 -18.45
CA GLY A 53 -16.09 3.42 -19.25
C GLY A 53 -14.97 3.19 -20.24
N ASN A 54 -14.42 4.31 -20.76
CA ASN A 54 -13.42 4.31 -21.83
C ASN A 54 -12.06 4.87 -21.38
N LYS A 55 -11.96 5.33 -20.11
CA LYS A 55 -10.72 5.86 -19.55
C LYS A 55 -9.83 4.70 -19.09
N CYS A 56 -8.53 4.80 -19.39
CA CYS A 56 -7.53 3.88 -18.86
C CYS A 56 -7.56 3.86 -17.32
N PRO A 57 -7.83 2.71 -16.67
CA PRO A 57 -7.97 2.65 -15.20
C PRO A 57 -6.71 3.10 -14.45
N VAL A 58 -5.51 2.77 -14.97
CA VAL A 58 -4.24 3.23 -14.38
C VAL A 58 -4.13 4.75 -14.40
N ARG A 59 -4.45 5.35 -15.55
CA ARG A 59 -4.40 6.81 -15.68
C ARG A 59 -5.40 7.49 -14.76
N SER A 60 -6.62 6.94 -14.63
CA SER A 60 -7.62 7.47 -13.70
C SER A 60 -7.18 7.43 -12.25
N ALA A 61 -6.46 6.38 -11.84
CA ALA A 61 -5.88 6.28 -10.49
C ALA A 61 -4.77 7.33 -10.28
N ILE A 62 -3.88 7.53 -11.26
CA ILE A 62 -2.82 8.54 -11.19
C ILE A 62 -3.41 9.94 -11.15
N GLU A 63 -4.38 10.26 -12.00
CA GLU A 63 -5.09 11.56 -12.02
C GLU A 63 -5.77 11.84 -10.68
N PHE A 64 -6.38 10.81 -10.07
CA PHE A 64 -6.94 10.95 -8.73
C PHE A 64 -5.88 11.35 -7.71
N PHE A 65 -4.75 10.65 -7.65
CA PHE A 65 -3.66 10.98 -6.72
C PHE A 65 -3.06 12.36 -6.99
N GLN A 66 -2.90 12.75 -8.25
CA GLN A 66 -2.35 14.05 -8.62
C GLN A 66 -3.25 15.21 -8.16
N GLY A 67 -4.57 15.01 -8.15
CA GLY A 67 -5.53 15.99 -7.68
C GLY A 67 -5.88 15.90 -6.20
N ALA A 68 -5.51 14.82 -5.52
CA ALA A 68 -5.95 14.56 -4.15
C ALA A 68 -5.29 15.46 -3.11
N THR A 69 -6.07 15.77 -2.07
CA THR A 69 -5.62 16.28 -0.79
C THR A 69 -5.64 15.17 0.25
N VAL A 70 -4.87 15.34 1.33
CA VAL A 70 -4.75 14.38 2.43
C VAL A 70 -5.30 15.00 3.72
N SER A 71 -6.11 14.25 4.45
CA SER A 71 -6.41 14.51 5.85
C SER A 71 -6.26 13.23 6.67
N SER A 72 -6.02 13.37 7.96
CA SER A 72 -6.13 12.26 8.91
C SER A 72 -7.54 12.23 9.49
N ILE A 73 -8.01 11.05 9.87
CA ILE A 73 -9.32 10.86 10.48
C ILE A 73 -9.11 10.56 11.96
N SER A 74 -9.72 11.35 12.85
CA SER A 74 -9.70 11.09 14.29
C SER A 74 -11.10 10.73 14.80
N PRO A 75 -11.20 9.94 15.89
CA PRO A 75 -12.47 9.70 16.55
C PRO A 75 -13.11 11.00 17.02
N LEU A 76 -14.43 11.01 17.10
CA LEU A 76 -15.17 12.14 17.65
C LEU A 76 -14.71 12.44 19.09
N ARG A 77 -14.44 13.71 19.37
CA ARG A 77 -13.95 14.23 20.66
C ARG A 77 -12.56 13.72 21.07
N ASP A 78 -11.82 13.07 20.18
CA ASP A 78 -10.42 12.73 20.44
C ASP A 78 -9.54 13.98 20.29
N THR A 79 -8.40 13.99 21.00
CA THR A 79 -7.40 15.06 20.95
C THR A 79 -6.22 14.74 20.03
N LEU A 80 -6.23 13.54 19.42
CA LEU A 80 -5.19 13.15 18.48
C LEU A 80 -5.26 14.01 17.23
N SER A 81 -4.13 14.60 16.85
CA SER A 81 -4.01 15.47 15.68
C SER A 81 -2.70 15.23 14.92
N THR A 82 -2.76 15.42 13.61
CA THR A 82 -1.61 15.42 12.71
C THR A 82 -1.23 16.81 12.21
N ASP A 83 -1.83 17.86 12.74
CA ASP A 83 -1.60 19.24 12.30
C ASP A 83 -0.13 19.66 12.45
N GLY A 84 0.56 19.17 13.49
CA GLY A 84 2.01 19.38 13.68
C GLY A 84 2.89 18.83 12.54
N TRP A 85 2.34 17.97 11.69
CA TRP A 85 2.99 17.47 10.48
C TRP A 85 2.41 18.06 9.20
N ASN A 86 1.69 19.19 9.28
CA ASN A 86 1.01 19.83 8.15
C ASN A 86 0.03 18.90 7.41
N VAL A 87 -0.70 18.11 8.16
CA VAL A 87 -1.80 17.28 7.67
C VAL A 87 -3.01 17.57 8.52
N GLU A 88 -4.06 18.09 7.89
CA GLU A 88 -5.32 18.41 8.55
C GLU A 88 -5.92 17.17 9.22
N THR A 89 -6.46 17.33 10.41
CA THR A 89 -7.19 16.28 11.11
C THR A 89 -8.68 16.57 11.08
N THR A 90 -9.43 15.65 10.48
CA THR A 90 -10.89 15.69 10.41
C THR A 90 -11.47 14.73 11.44
N GLN A 91 -12.37 15.21 12.30
CA GLN A 91 -13.11 14.34 13.21
C GLN A 91 -14.30 13.71 12.46
N LEU A 92 -14.61 12.45 12.77
CA LEU A 92 -15.85 11.83 12.32
C LEU A 92 -17.05 12.40 13.09
N ASP A 93 -18.14 12.62 12.38
CA ASP A 93 -19.42 12.98 12.99
C ASP A 93 -20.02 11.80 13.75
N SER A 94 -20.73 12.11 14.86
CA SER A 94 -21.34 11.11 15.74
C SER A 94 -22.40 10.22 15.08
N ASN A 95 -22.86 10.58 13.87
CA ASN A 95 -23.87 9.86 13.12
C ASN A 95 -23.30 8.97 12.01
N GLU A 96 -21.99 9.01 11.79
CA GLU A 96 -21.33 8.09 10.88
C GLU A 96 -20.99 6.80 11.61
N ASP A 97 -20.93 5.70 10.86
CA ASP A 97 -20.60 4.37 11.36
C ASP A 97 -19.35 4.36 12.24
N ALA A 98 -19.22 3.31 13.03
CA ALA A 98 -18.13 3.13 13.97
C ALA A 98 -16.77 3.52 13.37
N PHE A 99 -15.96 4.24 14.16
CA PHE A 99 -14.62 4.63 13.78
C PHE A 99 -13.84 3.43 13.23
N PRO A 100 -13.08 3.62 12.12
CA PRO A 100 -12.32 2.53 11.54
C PRO A 100 -11.37 1.90 12.57
N PHE A 101 -11.44 0.61 12.67
CA PHE A 101 -10.60 -0.17 13.55
C PHE A 101 -9.16 -0.33 13.02
N PRO A 102 -8.11 -0.37 13.87
CA PRO A 102 -8.13 -0.28 15.34
C PRO A 102 -8.29 1.15 15.86
N ILE A 103 -8.76 1.28 17.10
CA ILE A 103 -8.83 2.59 17.76
C ILE A 103 -7.43 3.17 17.86
N PRO A 104 -7.19 4.40 17.34
CA PRO A 104 -5.88 5.01 17.38
C PRO A 104 -5.43 5.34 18.82
N ASP A 105 -4.17 5.09 19.11
CA ASP A 105 -3.52 5.42 20.38
C ASP A 105 -2.49 6.57 20.24
N SER A 106 -2.25 7.01 19.04
CA SER A 106 -1.30 8.08 18.73
C SER A 106 -1.61 8.71 17.36
N PRO A 107 -1.11 9.91 17.05
CA PRO A 107 -1.24 10.50 15.72
C PRO A 107 -0.68 9.62 14.59
N ALA A 108 0.32 8.78 14.91
CA ALA A 108 0.92 7.87 13.93
C ALA A 108 -0.05 6.77 13.46
N THR A 109 -1.12 6.54 14.22
CA THR A 109 -2.08 5.46 13.95
C THR A 109 -3.41 5.96 13.41
N LEU A 110 -3.55 7.26 13.16
CA LEU A 110 -4.76 7.81 12.56
C LEU A 110 -4.90 7.33 11.11
N PRO A 111 -6.10 6.86 10.72
CA PRO A 111 -6.43 6.58 9.32
C PRO A 111 -6.28 7.82 8.44
N VAL A 112 -6.18 7.60 7.14
CA VAL A 112 -5.94 8.66 6.16
C VAL A 112 -7.11 8.72 5.18
N ARG A 113 -7.56 9.92 4.86
CA ARG A 113 -8.54 10.19 3.81
C ARG A 113 -7.87 10.97 2.68
N LEU A 114 -8.07 10.49 1.47
CA LEU A 114 -7.67 11.14 0.23
C LEU A 114 -8.93 11.68 -0.43
N THR A 115 -8.95 12.99 -0.75
CA THR A 115 -10.12 13.65 -1.34
C THR A 115 -9.76 14.34 -2.64
N PHE A 116 -10.51 14.07 -3.71
CA PHE A 116 -10.43 14.78 -4.99
C PHE A 116 -11.84 15.06 -5.52
N GLY A 117 -12.26 16.31 -5.43
CA GLY A 117 -13.64 16.71 -5.71
C GLY A 117 -14.62 16.01 -4.77
N ALA A 118 -15.64 15.36 -5.30
CA ALA A 118 -16.60 14.58 -4.52
C ALA A 118 -16.14 13.13 -4.23
N ARG A 119 -14.96 12.75 -4.68
CA ARG A 119 -14.44 11.38 -4.55
C ARG A 119 -13.53 11.28 -3.34
N GLN A 120 -13.73 10.24 -2.54
CA GLN A 120 -12.92 9.96 -1.35
C GLN A 120 -12.45 8.53 -1.36
N LEU A 121 -11.20 8.32 -0.96
CA LEU A 121 -10.59 7.02 -0.67
C LEU A 121 -9.98 7.07 0.71
N GLU A 122 -10.04 5.96 1.41
CA GLU A 122 -9.48 5.87 2.76
C GLU A 122 -8.36 4.82 2.79
N ILE A 123 -7.34 5.12 3.57
CA ILE A 123 -6.30 4.19 3.96
C ILE A 123 -6.52 3.91 5.43
N LEU A 124 -7.08 2.73 5.72
CA LEU A 124 -7.42 2.32 7.06
C LEU A 124 -6.31 1.47 7.66
N HIS A 125 -6.19 1.54 8.97
CA HIS A 125 -5.29 0.66 9.69
C HIS A 125 -5.77 -0.78 9.65
N TRP A 126 -4.81 -1.67 9.62
CA TRP A 126 -5.00 -3.09 9.70
C TRP A 126 -4.16 -3.62 10.85
N GLY A 127 -4.71 -3.67 12.01
CA GLY A 127 -4.16 -4.38 13.16
C GLY A 127 -4.73 -5.79 13.21
N ASP A 128 -3.94 -6.76 13.66
CA ASP A 128 -4.46 -8.14 13.81
C ASP A 128 -5.26 -8.28 15.08
N ASP A 129 -4.85 -7.66 16.16
CA ASP A 129 -5.52 -7.75 17.46
C ASP A 129 -5.26 -6.51 18.29
N ILE A 130 -6.33 -5.86 18.74
CA ILE A 130 -6.28 -4.74 19.67
C ILE A 130 -5.71 -5.18 21.03
N ARG A 131 -5.92 -6.43 21.44
CA ARG A 131 -5.67 -6.92 22.79
C ARG A 131 -4.21 -7.22 23.08
N THR A 132 -3.40 -7.41 22.05
CA THR A 132 -2.00 -7.76 22.18
C THR A 132 -1.13 -6.63 21.66
N SER A 133 -0.95 -5.55 22.41
CA SER A 133 -0.05 -4.46 22.07
C SER A 133 -0.17 -3.98 20.63
N GLY A 134 -1.27 -3.35 20.26
CA GLY A 134 -1.62 -2.89 18.89
C GLY A 134 -0.59 -2.13 18.07
N ARG A 135 0.61 -1.95 18.58
CA ARG A 135 1.73 -1.27 17.93
C ARG A 135 2.44 -2.11 16.86
N ASP A 136 2.34 -3.42 16.92
CA ASP A 136 3.14 -4.29 16.06
C ASP A 136 2.77 -4.18 14.58
N ASN A 137 1.51 -4.01 14.28
CA ASN A 137 1.03 -3.96 12.89
C ASN A 137 1.03 -2.55 12.31
N VAL A 138 0.77 -1.56 13.14
CA VAL A 138 0.79 -0.16 12.73
C VAL A 138 2.19 0.29 12.36
N LYS A 139 3.21 -0.14 13.08
CA LYS A 139 4.60 0.18 12.78
C LYS A 139 5.06 -0.28 11.40
N PHE A 140 4.48 -1.34 10.87
CA PHE A 140 4.88 -1.86 9.57
C PHE A 140 4.54 -0.89 8.44
N TRP A 141 3.38 -0.26 8.49
CA TRP A 141 2.97 0.62 7.41
C TRP A 141 2.93 2.12 7.78
N ALA A 142 2.70 2.48 9.04
CA ALA A 142 2.70 3.88 9.48
C ALA A 142 4.10 4.42 9.79
N GLY A 143 5.12 3.58 9.77
CA GLY A 143 6.50 3.97 10.08
C GLY A 143 6.81 3.99 11.57
N ALA A 144 8.09 4.19 11.88
CA ALA A 144 8.59 4.33 13.25
C ALA A 144 8.63 5.80 13.67
N GLY A 145 8.84 6.00 14.97
CA GLY A 145 9.14 7.32 15.51
C GLY A 145 7.99 8.31 15.53
N GLY A 146 6.75 7.81 15.42
CA GLY A 146 5.56 8.66 15.52
C GLY A 146 5.24 9.45 14.24
N TYR A 147 5.95 9.22 13.14
CA TYR A 147 5.61 9.87 11.86
C TYR A 147 4.28 9.31 11.35
N PRO A 148 3.24 10.16 11.17
CA PRO A 148 1.89 9.68 10.90
C PRO A 148 1.68 9.19 9.47
N GLY A 149 0.74 8.26 9.30
CA GLY A 149 0.33 7.75 7.99
C GLY A 149 -0.12 8.86 7.04
N GLY A 150 -0.83 9.87 7.55
CA GLY A 150 -1.21 11.06 6.78
C GLY A 150 -0.01 11.84 6.21
N ALA A 151 1.08 11.98 7.00
CA ALA A 151 2.28 12.64 6.51
C ALA A 151 3.01 11.79 5.47
N LEU A 152 3.06 10.46 5.63
CA LEU A 152 3.59 9.55 4.61
C LEU A 152 2.81 9.66 3.30
N ALA A 153 1.47 9.70 3.37
CA ALA A 153 0.61 9.85 2.21
C ALA A 153 0.81 11.21 1.53
N ARG A 154 0.87 12.31 2.30
CA ARG A 154 1.15 13.65 1.79
C ARG A 154 2.48 13.70 1.04
N ASP A 155 3.54 13.15 1.64
CA ASP A 155 4.87 13.14 1.03
C ASP A 155 4.88 12.31 -0.26
N ALA A 156 4.22 11.16 -0.27
CA ALA A 156 4.09 10.32 -1.46
C ALA A 156 3.27 11.04 -2.57
N LEU A 157 2.14 11.68 -2.21
CA LEU A 157 1.34 12.44 -3.18
C LEU A 157 2.12 13.62 -3.77
N ALA A 158 2.95 14.31 -2.98
CA ALA A 158 3.78 15.40 -3.49
C ALA A 158 4.72 14.92 -4.61
N LEU A 159 5.25 13.70 -4.49
CA LEU A 159 6.08 13.08 -5.54
C LEU A 159 5.25 12.61 -6.73
N ILE A 160 4.05 12.07 -6.51
CA ILE A 160 3.16 11.61 -7.58
C ILE A 160 2.62 12.78 -8.42
N LYS A 161 2.38 13.94 -7.81
CA LYS A 161 1.89 15.15 -8.50
C LYS A 161 2.78 15.62 -9.64
N VAL A 162 4.07 15.35 -9.56
CA VAL A 162 5.06 15.78 -10.59
C VAL A 162 5.42 14.65 -11.57
N MET A 163 4.78 13.47 -11.45
CA MET A 163 5.00 12.36 -12.39
C MET A 163 4.42 12.66 -13.76
N SER A 164 5.10 12.21 -14.81
CA SER A 164 4.63 12.36 -16.18
C SER A 164 3.43 11.42 -16.47
N PRO A 165 2.60 11.75 -17.47
CA PRO A 165 1.51 10.88 -17.92
C PRO A 165 1.97 9.48 -18.40
N GLU A 166 3.23 9.37 -18.82
CA GLU A 166 3.84 8.11 -19.28
C GLU A 166 4.03 7.11 -18.16
N THR A 167 4.03 7.56 -16.89
CA THR A 167 4.03 6.69 -15.71
C THR A 167 2.91 5.64 -15.78
N ALA A 168 1.80 5.94 -16.44
CA ALA A 168 0.70 5.00 -16.61
C ALA A 168 1.05 3.75 -17.43
N LEU A 169 2.14 3.76 -18.21
CA LEU A 169 2.61 2.60 -18.97
C LEU A 169 3.29 1.54 -18.08
N ASN A 170 3.99 2.00 -17.04
CA ASN A 170 4.64 1.13 -16.08
C ASN A 170 4.59 1.73 -14.66
N PRO A 171 3.39 1.78 -14.05
CA PRO A 171 3.16 2.52 -12.80
C PRO A 171 3.90 1.93 -11.61
N LEU A 172 4.19 0.62 -11.63
CA LEU A 172 4.91 -0.05 -10.55
C LEU A 172 6.43 0.13 -10.63
N ASN A 173 6.93 0.79 -11.67
CA ASN A 173 8.34 1.09 -11.84
C ASN A 173 8.60 2.59 -12.11
N ALA A 174 7.98 3.45 -11.32
CA ALA A 174 8.13 4.89 -11.36
C ALA A 174 8.93 5.37 -10.13
N PRO A 175 10.27 5.42 -10.21
CA PRO A 175 11.12 5.80 -9.08
C PRO A 175 11.05 7.30 -8.81
N ALA A 176 11.23 7.68 -7.54
CA ALA A 176 11.37 9.07 -7.11
C ALA A 176 12.34 9.17 -5.93
N ARG A 177 12.91 10.36 -5.72
CA ARG A 177 13.66 10.65 -4.49
C ARG A 177 12.69 10.69 -3.32
N GLN A 178 12.74 9.69 -2.46
CA GLN A 178 11.76 9.51 -1.40
C GLN A 178 12.43 9.32 -0.04
N SER A 179 12.31 10.30 0.85
CA SER A 179 12.86 10.26 2.20
C SER A 179 12.01 9.44 3.18
N SER A 180 10.68 9.48 3.01
CA SER A 180 9.71 8.75 3.85
C SER A 180 8.87 7.81 3.01
N SER A 181 8.47 6.65 3.52
CA SER A 181 7.56 5.72 2.86
C SER A 181 6.85 4.82 3.86
N PHE A 182 5.78 4.15 3.41
CA PHE A 182 5.12 3.10 4.20
C PHE A 182 5.98 1.84 4.37
N GLY A 183 6.95 1.62 3.47
CA GLY A 183 7.87 0.48 3.54
C GLY A 183 7.32 -0.80 2.89
N PHE A 184 6.37 -0.69 1.97
CA PHE A 184 5.80 -1.85 1.27
C PHE A 184 6.64 -2.31 0.09
N ASP A 185 7.29 -1.38 -0.61
CA ASP A 185 8.20 -1.73 -1.70
C ASP A 185 9.61 -2.00 -1.15
N TRP A 186 10.02 -3.27 -1.16
CA TRP A 186 11.28 -3.69 -0.59
C TRP A 186 12.52 -3.12 -1.31
N ARG A 187 12.38 -2.74 -2.58
CA ARG A 187 13.49 -2.15 -3.36
C ARG A 187 14.08 -0.91 -2.72
N ARG A 188 13.25 -0.14 -2.00
CA ARG A 188 13.68 1.06 -1.28
C ARG A 188 14.52 0.75 -0.06
N ASN A 189 14.15 -0.25 0.70
CA ASN A 189 14.69 -0.50 2.04
C ASN A 189 15.85 -1.51 2.04
N TYR A 190 16.16 -2.07 0.88
CA TYR A 190 17.28 -2.97 0.73
C TYR A 190 18.60 -2.18 0.68
N VAL A 191 19.00 -1.66 1.82
CA VAL A 191 20.31 -1.03 2.00
C VAL A 191 21.09 -1.90 2.97
N PRO A 192 22.29 -2.36 2.61
CA PRO A 192 23.17 -3.07 3.53
C PRO A 192 23.42 -2.18 4.75
N LEU A 193 23.05 -2.65 5.93
CA LEU A 193 23.09 -1.89 7.19
C LEU A 193 24.50 -1.75 7.76
N ASP A 194 25.48 -2.46 7.19
CA ASP A 194 26.87 -2.47 7.62
C ASP A 194 27.61 -1.13 7.41
N ILE A 195 26.98 -0.18 6.74
CA ILE A 195 27.59 1.13 6.50
C ILE A 195 27.50 2.07 7.72
N GLY A 196 26.80 1.70 8.77
CA GLY A 196 26.71 2.50 10.01
C GLY A 196 26.03 3.86 9.87
N PHE A 197 25.44 4.16 8.71
CA PHE A 197 24.78 5.41 8.42
C PHE A 197 23.26 5.23 8.35
N SER A 198 22.53 6.08 9.06
CA SER A 198 21.16 6.37 8.66
C SER A 198 21.22 7.17 7.36
N LEU A 199 20.74 6.61 6.25
CA LEU A 199 20.66 7.32 4.97
C LEU A 199 19.88 8.65 5.09
N ASN A 200 18.97 8.74 6.06
CA ASN A 200 18.22 9.95 6.36
C ASN A 200 19.01 10.98 7.18
N ALA A 201 20.12 10.63 7.81
CA ALA A 201 20.95 11.55 8.58
C ALA A 201 21.86 12.39 7.68
N HIS A 202 21.97 12.04 6.42
CA HIS A 202 22.80 12.74 5.45
C HIS A 202 21.91 13.43 4.41
N SER A 203 21.15 14.43 4.87
CA SER A 203 20.35 15.34 4.03
C SER A 203 21.21 16.26 3.15
N GLY A 204 22.52 16.12 3.16
CA GLY A 204 23.40 16.76 2.19
C GLY A 204 23.48 15.94 0.90
N ASP A 205 23.68 16.60 -0.21
CA ASP A 205 23.60 16.16 -1.63
C ASP A 205 24.28 14.84 -2.06
N ARG A 206 24.76 14.02 -1.13
CA ARG A 206 25.59 12.86 -1.44
C ARG A 206 24.85 11.51 -1.51
N PHE A 207 23.74 11.34 -0.77
CA PHE A 207 22.97 10.10 -0.79
C PHE A 207 21.47 10.41 -0.84
N CYS A 208 20.78 9.76 -1.73
CA CYS A 208 19.37 9.93 -1.93
C CYS A 208 18.71 8.56 -1.95
N THR A 209 17.74 8.34 -1.09
CA THR A 209 16.93 7.13 -1.14
C THR A 209 15.97 7.21 -2.32
N ILE A 210 16.03 6.21 -3.18
CA ILE A 210 15.05 6.04 -4.26
C ILE A 210 13.92 5.16 -3.76
N GLY A 211 12.70 5.64 -3.90
CA GLY A 211 11.49 4.89 -3.57
C GLY A 211 10.51 4.87 -4.73
N TYR A 212 9.37 4.23 -4.51
CA TYR A 212 8.31 4.02 -5.50
C TYR A 212 6.98 4.52 -4.92
N PRO A 213 6.76 5.84 -4.83
CA PRO A 213 5.64 6.42 -4.08
C PRO A 213 4.27 5.98 -4.60
N LEU A 214 4.15 5.70 -5.89
CA LEU A 214 2.91 5.18 -6.46
C LEU A 214 2.62 3.76 -5.98
N VAL A 215 3.63 2.88 -5.91
CA VAL A 215 3.49 1.54 -5.33
C VAL A 215 3.08 1.63 -3.87
N GLU A 216 3.73 2.50 -3.09
CA GLU A 216 3.44 2.68 -1.66
C GLU A 216 1.99 3.11 -1.41
N MET A 217 1.48 4.09 -2.17
CA MET A 217 0.10 4.56 -2.05
C MET A 217 -0.92 3.51 -2.47
N LEU A 218 -0.67 2.86 -3.60
CA LEU A 218 -1.54 1.79 -4.10
C LEU A 218 -1.56 0.59 -3.15
N ALA A 219 -0.39 0.18 -2.64
CA ALA A 219 -0.28 -0.91 -1.68
C ALA A 219 -1.03 -0.61 -0.37
N ALA A 220 -0.92 0.62 0.15
CA ALA A 220 -1.66 1.06 1.33
C ALA A 220 -3.18 0.93 1.13
N ILE A 221 -3.69 1.30 -0.04
CA ILE A 221 -5.11 1.13 -0.39
C ILE A 221 -5.47 -0.35 -0.53
N GLY A 222 -4.66 -1.15 -1.21
CA GLY A 222 -4.90 -2.59 -1.33
C GLY A 222 -4.98 -3.28 0.03
N LEU A 223 -4.08 -2.93 0.95
CA LEU A 223 -4.04 -3.46 2.31
C LEU A 223 -5.20 -2.99 3.20
N THR A 224 -5.87 -1.91 2.84
CA THR A 224 -7.13 -1.51 3.49
C THR A 224 -8.24 -2.53 3.25
N HIS A 225 -8.24 -3.17 2.08
CA HIS A 225 -9.29 -4.11 1.67
C HIS A 225 -8.96 -5.58 1.95
N ALA A 226 -7.68 -5.93 2.02
CA ALA A 226 -7.24 -7.30 2.34
C ALA A 226 -5.85 -7.30 2.98
N ARG A 227 -5.57 -8.32 3.78
CA ARG A 227 -4.33 -8.43 4.55
C ARG A 227 -3.62 -9.74 4.25
N PRO A 228 -2.28 -9.74 4.18
CA PRO A 228 -1.54 -10.99 4.16
C PRO A 228 -1.79 -11.76 5.46
N LYS A 229 -1.82 -13.07 5.37
CA LYS A 229 -2.02 -13.96 6.51
C LYS A 229 -0.79 -13.90 7.43
N ARG A 230 -1.00 -13.46 8.66
CA ARG A 230 0.06 -13.47 9.67
C ARG A 230 0.35 -14.90 10.13
N ILE A 231 1.59 -15.30 10.08
CA ILE A 231 2.10 -16.57 10.61
C ILE A 231 2.78 -16.34 11.96
N THR A 232 3.65 -15.33 12.02
CA THR A 232 4.28 -14.84 13.25
C THR A 232 4.35 -13.31 13.20
N LYS A 233 4.88 -12.67 14.24
CA LYS A 233 5.13 -11.24 14.29
C LYS A 233 5.91 -10.67 13.08
N LEU A 234 6.81 -11.48 12.52
CA LEU A 234 7.73 -11.06 11.45
C LEU A 234 7.57 -11.90 10.18
N LYS A 235 6.56 -12.77 10.10
CA LYS A 235 6.36 -13.67 8.98
C LYS A 235 4.91 -13.64 8.53
N PHE A 236 4.71 -13.37 7.23
CA PHE A 236 3.38 -13.28 6.63
C PHE A 236 3.35 -14.09 5.32
N HIS A 237 2.19 -14.64 5.00
CA HIS A 237 1.93 -15.23 3.70
C HIS A 237 0.97 -14.33 2.92
N TYR A 238 1.25 -14.15 1.65
CA TYR A 238 0.33 -13.53 0.70
C TYR A 238 0.19 -14.41 -0.53
N GLY A 239 -0.92 -14.30 -1.22
CA GLY A 239 -1.19 -15.11 -2.39
C GLY A 239 -1.79 -14.32 -3.53
N ILE A 240 -1.74 -14.93 -4.70
CA ILE A 240 -2.38 -14.47 -5.93
C ILE A 240 -3.15 -15.62 -6.56
N VAL A 241 -4.13 -15.27 -7.37
CA VAL A 241 -4.99 -16.21 -8.07
C VAL A 241 -5.05 -15.87 -9.56
N SER A 242 -5.18 -16.90 -10.41
CA SER A 242 -5.43 -16.75 -11.84
C SER A 242 -6.31 -17.88 -12.35
N THR A 243 -7.26 -17.54 -13.19
CA THR A 243 -8.08 -18.50 -13.93
C THR A 243 -7.87 -18.38 -15.44
N GLY A 244 -7.04 -17.41 -15.86
CA GLY A 244 -6.96 -16.97 -17.26
C GLY A 244 -8.01 -15.91 -17.62
N GLU A 245 -9.07 -15.80 -16.82
CA GLU A 245 -10.13 -14.79 -16.94
C GLU A 245 -9.99 -13.71 -15.86
N LEU A 246 -10.65 -12.57 -16.06
CA LEU A 246 -10.67 -11.49 -15.08
C LEU A 246 -11.67 -11.82 -13.97
N LEU A 247 -11.24 -11.68 -12.72
CA LEU A 247 -12.00 -11.96 -11.52
C LEU A 247 -12.39 -10.68 -10.79
N ASP A 248 -13.49 -10.72 -10.07
CA ASP A 248 -13.92 -9.64 -9.20
C ASP A 248 -12.94 -9.41 -8.03
N PRO A 249 -12.88 -8.19 -7.45
CA PRO A 249 -11.94 -7.84 -6.38
C PRO A 249 -11.98 -8.80 -5.19
N ILE A 250 -13.13 -9.38 -4.88
CA ILE A 250 -13.30 -10.29 -3.72
C ILE A 250 -12.38 -11.52 -3.79
N PHE A 251 -12.15 -12.06 -4.99
CA PHE A 251 -11.24 -13.21 -5.17
C PHE A 251 -9.79 -12.81 -4.94
N HIS A 252 -9.39 -11.61 -5.36
CA HIS A 252 -8.04 -11.08 -5.12
C HIS A 252 -7.82 -10.74 -3.65
N ARG A 253 -8.83 -10.21 -2.96
CA ARG A 253 -8.80 -9.98 -1.50
C ARG A 253 -8.59 -11.30 -0.75
N ALA A 254 -9.36 -12.33 -1.09
CA ALA A 254 -9.24 -13.66 -0.48
C ALA A 254 -7.86 -14.30 -0.77
N ALA A 255 -7.39 -14.22 -2.02
CA ALA A 255 -6.08 -14.73 -2.42
C ALA A 255 -4.94 -14.03 -1.67
N LEU A 256 -5.00 -12.70 -1.51
CA LEU A 256 -3.99 -11.94 -0.79
C LEU A 256 -3.86 -12.42 0.67
N GLY A 257 -4.98 -12.77 1.31
CA GLY A 257 -5.01 -13.39 2.63
C GLY A 257 -4.55 -14.86 2.65
N ALA A 258 -4.00 -15.37 1.55
CA ALA A 258 -3.60 -16.77 1.36
C ALA A 258 -4.74 -17.77 1.64
N VAL A 259 -6.00 -17.35 1.41
CA VAL A 259 -7.17 -18.24 1.54
C VAL A 259 -7.14 -19.27 0.42
N PRO A 260 -7.41 -20.56 0.72
CA PRO A 260 -7.61 -21.58 -0.30
C PRO A 260 -8.79 -21.22 -1.21
N LEU A 261 -8.54 -21.15 -2.51
CA LEU A 261 -9.56 -20.92 -3.53
C LEU A 261 -9.54 -22.07 -4.53
N PRO A 262 -10.66 -22.39 -5.20
CA PRO A 262 -10.73 -23.45 -6.18
C PRO A 262 -10.13 -23.05 -7.55
N PHE A 263 -9.09 -22.24 -7.52
CA PHE A 263 -8.40 -21.70 -8.70
C PHE A 263 -6.90 -21.93 -8.59
N PRO A 264 -6.16 -21.99 -9.69
CA PRO A 264 -4.70 -21.94 -9.68
C PRO A 264 -4.22 -20.73 -8.90
N ARG A 265 -3.32 -20.97 -7.96
CA ARG A 265 -2.80 -19.94 -7.05
C ARG A 265 -1.32 -20.10 -6.82
N ARG A 266 -0.67 -19.00 -6.48
CA ARG A 266 0.70 -18.98 -5.97
C ARG A 266 0.67 -18.31 -4.60
N VAL A 267 1.45 -18.82 -3.67
CA VAL A 267 1.54 -18.29 -2.31
C VAL A 267 3.01 -17.99 -2.01
N PHE A 268 3.23 -16.87 -1.38
CA PHE A 268 4.55 -16.37 -1.06
C PHE A 268 4.66 -16.12 0.44
N GLN A 269 5.82 -16.37 1.00
CA GLN A 269 6.17 -15.97 2.35
C GLN A 269 7.04 -14.72 2.29
N MET A 270 6.64 -13.67 2.99
CA MET A 270 7.49 -12.51 3.24
C MET A 270 7.94 -12.49 4.69
N ASN A 271 9.20 -12.16 4.92
CA ASN A 271 9.77 -11.95 6.23
C ASN A 271 10.03 -10.46 6.44
N LEU A 272 9.69 -9.99 7.64
CA LEU A 272 9.94 -8.62 8.07
C LEU A 272 11.17 -8.57 8.95
N GLY A 273 11.90 -7.46 8.86
CA GLY A 273 13.03 -7.15 9.72
C GLY A 273 13.10 -5.67 10.00
N TRP A 274 14.13 -5.25 10.68
CA TRP A 274 14.41 -3.85 10.96
C TRP A 274 15.60 -3.39 10.13
N PRO A 275 15.47 -2.29 9.35
CA PRO A 275 16.59 -1.72 8.60
C PRO A 275 17.61 -1.02 9.51
N GLY A 276 17.38 -1.03 10.82
CA GLY A 276 18.23 -0.43 11.86
C GLY A 276 18.03 -1.13 13.19
N LYS A 277 17.90 -0.35 14.27
CA LYS A 277 17.66 -0.90 15.60
C LYS A 277 16.31 -1.55 15.73
N GLU A 278 16.24 -2.63 16.50
CA GLU A 278 14.97 -3.25 16.88
C GLU A 278 14.01 -2.22 17.50
N GLY A 279 12.76 -2.26 17.10
CA GLY A 279 11.73 -1.31 17.55
C GLY A 279 11.51 -0.11 16.64
N GLN A 280 12.33 0.07 15.59
CA GLN A 280 12.04 1.02 14.50
C GLN A 280 11.01 0.45 13.52
N ALA A 281 10.69 1.20 12.44
CA ALA A 281 9.85 0.69 11.37
C ALA A 281 10.42 -0.59 10.78
N ARG A 282 9.56 -1.56 10.55
CA ARG A 282 9.91 -2.81 9.87
C ARG A 282 9.93 -2.60 8.38
N CYS A 283 10.71 -3.41 7.69
CA CYS A 283 10.68 -3.52 6.24
C CYS A 283 10.64 -5.00 5.82
N ILE A 284 10.29 -5.25 4.59
CA ILE A 284 10.36 -6.58 3.99
C ILE A 284 11.83 -6.87 3.69
N THR A 285 12.34 -7.99 4.19
CA THR A 285 13.75 -8.37 4.06
C THR A 285 13.96 -9.49 3.07
N THR A 286 13.08 -10.48 3.04
CA THR A 286 13.14 -11.61 2.12
C THR A 286 11.75 -12.05 1.70
N VAL A 287 11.66 -12.60 0.50
CA VAL A 287 10.44 -13.19 -0.05
C VAL A 287 10.80 -14.50 -0.75
N GLU A 288 9.99 -15.50 -0.53
CA GLU A 288 10.11 -16.81 -1.17
C GLU A 288 8.74 -17.36 -1.58
N GLU A 289 8.69 -18.06 -2.70
CA GLU A 289 7.47 -18.76 -3.11
C GLU A 289 7.35 -20.09 -2.36
N LEU A 290 6.16 -20.38 -1.85
CA LEU A 290 5.86 -21.62 -1.15
C LEU A 290 5.37 -22.68 -2.13
N SER A 291 5.94 -23.89 -2.04
CA SER A 291 5.38 -25.05 -2.73
C SER A 291 4.03 -25.40 -2.11
N LEU A 292 2.98 -25.36 -2.91
CA LEU A 292 1.65 -25.81 -2.49
C LEU A 292 1.60 -27.34 -2.64
N SER A 293 1.56 -28.03 -1.50
CA SER A 293 1.31 -29.47 -1.45
C SER A 293 -0.15 -29.80 -1.69
#